data_84b2cfba314db6d810b3b3d7af307f18
#
_entry.id   84b2cfba314db6d810b3b3d7af307f18
#
_cell.length_a   1.000
_cell.length_b   1.000
_cell.length_c   1.000
_cell.angle_alpha   90.00
_cell.angle_beta   90.00
_cell.angle_gamma   90.00
#
_symmetry.space_group_name_H-M   'P 1'
#
loop_
_entity.id
_entity.type
_entity.pdbx_description
1 polymer ?
#
loop_
_entity_poly.entity_id
_entity_poly.type
_entity_poly.pdbx_seq_one_letter_code
_entity_poly.pdbx_strand_id
1 'polypeptide(L)'
;KVFNTVTENVQTFLNITSIVDQDPGYTEEGLLGIAFHPNFSENGYFYVNYTDYGPKRNVIARYSVSSSDPSQADTESSLVILEVNQPYTNHNGGQMGFGPDDGYLYISFGDGGSAGDPQGNGQNLQTLLGTIVRIDVDNVANGQNYSIPSDNPFLAPLAARDEIYAYGLRNMWRFSWDPVTGLLWGADVGQYNWEEIDIIHSGLNYGWSTMEGNHC
;
A
#
# COMPACT_ATOMS: atom_id res chain seq x y z
N LYS A 1 -1.76 11.58 14.45
CA LYS A 1 -2.43 12.44 15.47
C LYS A 1 -3.93 12.50 15.20
N VAL A 2 -4.72 12.81 16.23
CA VAL A 2 -6.15 13.09 16.09
C VAL A 2 -6.42 14.52 16.58
N PHE A 3 -7.31 15.21 15.87
CA PHE A 3 -7.77 16.55 16.22
C PHE A 3 -9.22 16.46 16.69
N ASN A 4 -9.48 16.94 17.91
CA ASN A 4 -10.82 17.04 18.44
C ASN A 4 -11.44 18.38 18.00
N THR A 5 -12.46 18.33 17.15
CA THR A 5 -13.11 19.52 16.56
C THR A 5 -13.92 20.34 17.56
N VAL A 6 -14.25 19.77 18.73
CA VAL A 6 -15.00 20.47 19.79
C VAL A 6 -14.09 21.19 20.76
N THR A 7 -12.99 20.53 21.17
CA THR A 7 -12.04 21.08 22.15
C THR A 7 -10.83 21.74 21.50
N GLU A 8 -10.69 21.63 20.18
CA GLU A 8 -9.57 22.11 19.37
C GLU A 8 -8.19 21.54 19.80
N ASN A 9 -8.21 20.43 20.53
CA ASN A 9 -7.00 19.78 20.99
C ASN A 9 -6.47 18.77 19.96
N VAL A 10 -5.14 18.71 19.85
CA VAL A 10 -4.42 17.69 19.07
C VAL A 10 -3.72 16.73 20.02
N GLN A 11 -3.94 15.43 19.84
CA GLN A 11 -3.23 14.40 20.60
C GLN A 11 -2.65 13.32 19.68
N THR A 12 -1.72 12.55 20.23
CA THR A 12 -1.16 11.42 19.48
C THR A 12 -2.17 10.28 19.48
N PHE A 13 -2.58 9.84 18.30
CA PHE A 13 -3.46 8.70 18.10
C PHE A 13 -2.67 7.37 18.12
N LEU A 14 -1.64 7.27 17.30
CA LEU A 14 -0.70 6.14 17.24
C LEU A 14 0.73 6.66 17.26
N ASN A 15 1.60 6.02 18.04
CA ASN A 15 3.05 6.27 18.02
C ASN A 15 3.78 4.94 17.77
N ILE A 16 4.34 4.79 16.58
CA ILE A 16 5.13 3.64 16.14
C ILE A 16 6.57 4.04 15.75
N THR A 17 7.03 5.18 16.27
CA THR A 17 8.36 5.74 15.98
C THR A 17 9.50 4.75 16.23
N SER A 18 9.32 3.82 17.18
CA SER A 18 10.35 2.84 17.54
C SER A 18 10.54 1.71 16.52
N ILE A 19 9.60 1.51 15.59
CA ILE A 19 9.61 0.45 14.60
C ILE A 19 9.63 0.95 13.15
N VAL A 20 9.45 2.27 12.97
CA VAL A 20 9.51 2.90 11.65
C VAL A 20 10.94 3.34 11.37
N ASP A 21 11.40 3.12 10.14
CA ASP A 21 12.71 3.60 9.70
C ASP A 21 12.82 5.12 9.86
N GLN A 22 13.92 5.57 10.41
CA GLN A 22 14.22 6.96 10.69
C GLN A 22 15.59 7.36 10.11
N ASP A 23 16.00 6.77 9.00
CA ASP A 23 17.25 7.13 8.33
C ASP A 23 17.24 8.67 8.07
N PRO A 24 18.22 9.43 8.57
CA PRO A 24 18.27 10.87 8.37
C PRO A 24 18.70 11.28 6.94
N GLY A 25 18.99 10.31 6.07
CA GLY A 25 19.33 10.52 4.67
C GLY A 25 18.14 10.96 3.82
N TYR A 26 18.38 11.20 2.54
CA TYR A 26 17.31 11.37 1.57
C TYR A 26 16.69 10.00 1.28
N THR A 27 15.51 9.77 1.80
CA THR A 27 14.76 8.52 1.64
C THR A 27 13.28 8.81 1.42
N GLU A 28 12.56 7.84 0.87
CA GLU A 28 11.09 7.84 0.77
C GLU A 28 10.48 6.92 1.85
N GLU A 29 11.29 6.53 2.83
CA GLU A 29 10.93 5.64 3.93
C GLU A 29 10.14 6.40 5.01
N GLY A 30 9.48 5.65 5.88
CA GLY A 30 8.73 6.22 7.01
C GLY A 30 7.33 5.60 7.17
N LEU A 31 6.42 6.37 7.76
CA LEU A 31 4.99 6.05 7.80
C LEU A 31 4.33 6.57 6.52
N LEU A 32 4.03 5.67 5.58
CA LEU A 32 3.67 6.00 4.21
C LEU A 32 2.17 6.10 3.97
N GLY A 33 1.39 5.29 4.68
CA GLY A 33 -0.06 5.23 4.47
C GLY A 33 -0.86 4.84 5.71
N ILE A 34 -2.13 5.23 5.68
CA ILE A 34 -3.15 4.81 6.64
C ILE A 34 -4.46 4.58 5.90
N ALA A 35 -5.19 3.52 6.27
CA ALA A 35 -6.54 3.26 5.79
C ALA A 35 -7.41 2.78 6.95
N PHE A 36 -8.63 3.32 7.06
CA PHE A 36 -9.61 2.86 8.03
C PHE A 36 -10.45 1.76 7.39
N HIS A 37 -10.71 0.70 8.17
CA HIS A 37 -11.59 -0.38 7.73
C HIS A 37 -12.99 0.17 7.38
N PRO A 38 -13.70 -0.36 6.35
CA PRO A 38 -15.06 0.10 6.02
C PRO A 38 -16.02 0.08 7.22
N ASN A 39 -15.89 -0.91 8.09
CA ASN A 39 -16.67 -1.04 9.33
C ASN A 39 -15.92 -0.50 10.56
N PHE A 40 -15.08 0.54 10.39
CA PHE A 40 -14.27 1.10 11.48
C PHE A 40 -15.09 1.51 12.71
N SER A 41 -16.28 2.06 12.49
CA SER A 41 -17.19 2.43 13.59
C SER A 41 -17.62 1.26 14.49
N GLU A 42 -17.56 0.03 13.98
CA GLU A 42 -17.97 -1.19 14.68
C GLU A 42 -16.77 -1.96 15.23
N ASN A 43 -15.72 -2.12 14.40
CA ASN A 43 -14.57 -2.97 14.74
C ASN A 43 -13.33 -2.19 15.23
N GLY A 44 -13.28 -0.88 15.00
CA GLY A 44 -12.16 -0.03 15.38
C GLY A 44 -10.86 -0.32 14.63
N TYR A 45 -10.89 -1.10 13.55
CA TYR A 45 -9.68 -1.49 12.82
C TYR A 45 -9.23 -0.41 11.85
N PHE A 46 -7.92 -0.20 11.82
CA PHE A 46 -7.25 0.60 10.81
C PHE A 46 -5.90 -0.03 10.45
N TYR A 47 -5.40 0.30 9.27
CA TYR A 47 -4.20 -0.27 8.71
C TYR A 47 -3.17 0.84 8.48
N VAL A 48 -1.91 0.53 8.71
CA VAL A 48 -0.78 1.42 8.41
C VAL A 48 0.20 0.70 7.50
N ASN A 49 0.81 1.47 6.59
CA ASN A 49 1.96 1.03 5.80
C ASN A 49 3.16 1.85 6.25
N TYR A 50 4.21 1.19 6.67
CA TYR A 50 5.45 1.83 7.07
C TYR A 50 6.65 1.01 6.62
N THR A 51 7.81 1.66 6.54
CA THR A 51 9.07 0.97 6.30
C THR A 51 9.75 0.63 7.62
N ASP A 52 10.25 -0.61 7.72
CA ASP A 52 11.03 -1.13 8.85
C ASP A 52 12.52 -1.16 8.47
N TYR A 53 13.36 -0.86 9.44
CA TYR A 53 14.79 -0.66 9.25
C TYR A 53 15.58 -1.97 9.01
N GLY A 54 15.19 -3.05 9.61
CA GLY A 54 16.04 -4.24 9.53
C GLY A 54 15.35 -5.59 9.51
N PRO A 55 15.21 -6.24 8.37
CA PRO A 55 15.61 -5.84 7.01
C PRO A 55 14.67 -4.79 6.42
N LYS A 56 15.18 -3.97 5.46
CA LYS A 56 14.36 -2.95 4.78
C LYS A 56 13.17 -3.59 4.09
N ARG A 57 11.98 -3.16 4.47
CA ARG A 57 10.72 -3.68 3.95
C ARG A 57 9.56 -2.73 4.21
N ASN A 58 8.56 -2.76 3.38
CA ASN A 58 7.24 -2.26 3.74
C ASN A 58 6.55 -3.26 4.64
N VAL A 59 5.95 -2.77 5.70
CA VAL A 59 5.10 -3.55 6.62
C VAL A 59 3.70 -2.96 6.60
N ILE A 60 2.73 -3.79 6.24
CA ILE A 60 1.32 -3.48 6.37
C ILE A 60 0.84 -4.12 7.66
N ALA A 61 0.42 -3.29 8.62
CA ALA A 61 -0.05 -3.77 9.90
C ALA A 61 -1.45 -3.21 10.23
N ARG A 62 -2.31 -4.08 10.77
CA ARG A 62 -3.59 -3.70 11.36
C ARG A 62 -3.38 -3.34 12.83
N TYR A 63 -4.04 -2.28 13.25
CA TYR A 63 -4.22 -1.88 14.64
C TYR A 63 -5.70 -1.73 14.96
N SER A 64 -6.03 -1.68 16.23
CA SER A 64 -7.36 -1.31 16.71
C SER A 64 -7.32 -0.03 17.54
N VAL A 65 -8.46 0.62 17.62
CA VAL A 65 -8.68 1.71 18.57
C VAL A 65 -8.69 1.14 19.99
N SER A 66 -8.15 1.89 20.95
CA SER A 66 -8.19 1.51 22.36
C SER A 66 -9.64 1.40 22.87
N SER A 67 -9.94 0.33 23.58
CA SER A 67 -11.25 0.12 24.20
C SER A 67 -11.56 1.10 25.33
N SER A 68 -10.53 1.76 25.90
CA SER A 68 -10.66 2.73 26.99
C SER A 68 -10.68 4.17 26.54
N ASP A 69 -10.10 4.48 25.37
CA ASP A 69 -10.04 5.84 24.81
C ASP A 69 -10.12 5.79 23.27
N PRO A 70 -11.28 6.12 22.68
CA PRO A 70 -11.45 6.07 21.23
C PRO A 70 -10.60 7.09 20.45
N SER A 71 -9.93 8.00 21.14
CA SER A 71 -8.97 8.94 20.54
C SER A 71 -7.52 8.44 20.55
N GLN A 72 -7.29 7.20 20.95
CA GLN A 72 -6.00 6.53 20.95
C GLN A 72 -6.09 5.15 20.32
N ALA A 73 -5.02 4.74 19.66
CA ALA A 73 -4.84 3.37 19.21
C ALA A 73 -4.30 2.47 20.32
N ASP A 74 -4.67 1.22 20.31
CA ASP A 74 -4.03 0.17 21.10
C ASP A 74 -2.75 -0.28 20.38
N THR A 75 -1.60 0.12 20.88
CA THR A 75 -0.30 -0.21 20.29
C THR A 75 0.04 -1.69 20.37
N GLU A 76 -0.54 -2.42 21.34
CA GLU A 76 -0.32 -3.86 21.52
C GLU A 76 -1.22 -4.71 20.61
N SER A 77 -2.19 -4.09 19.94
CA SER A 77 -3.11 -4.77 19.01
C SER A 77 -2.50 -5.04 17.64
N SER A 78 -1.23 -4.72 17.42
CA SER A 78 -0.54 -4.85 16.13
C SER A 78 -0.64 -6.28 15.57
N LEU A 79 -1.14 -6.38 14.34
CA LEU A 79 -1.16 -7.61 13.57
C LEU A 79 -0.55 -7.34 12.19
N VAL A 80 0.60 -7.96 11.89
CA VAL A 80 1.21 -7.85 10.57
C VAL A 80 0.34 -8.60 9.55
N ILE A 81 -0.04 -7.91 8.50
CA ILE A 81 -0.85 -8.44 7.39
C ILE A 81 0.06 -8.90 6.25
N LEU A 82 0.96 -8.02 5.80
CA LEU A 82 1.81 -8.28 4.64
C LEU A 82 3.17 -7.59 4.84
N GLU A 83 4.24 -8.24 4.38
CA GLU A 83 5.58 -7.67 4.33
C GLU A 83 6.15 -7.78 2.93
N VAL A 84 6.77 -6.71 2.43
CA VAL A 84 7.41 -6.66 1.11
C VAL A 84 8.82 -6.10 1.25
N ASN A 85 9.83 -6.92 0.98
CA ASN A 85 11.22 -6.50 1.04
C ASN A 85 11.51 -5.37 0.04
N GLN A 86 12.25 -4.35 0.49
CA GLN A 86 12.64 -3.20 -0.31
C GLN A 86 14.15 -3.24 -0.58
N PRO A 87 14.58 -3.28 -1.85
CA PRO A 87 16.00 -3.31 -2.17
C PRO A 87 16.69 -1.96 -1.97
N TYR A 88 15.95 -0.86 -2.06
CA TYR A 88 16.46 0.51 -1.92
C TYR A 88 15.59 1.35 -0.96
N THR A 89 16.03 2.58 -0.70
CA THR A 89 15.38 3.52 0.23
C THR A 89 14.35 4.43 -0.43
N ASN A 90 14.06 4.20 -1.72
CA ASN A 90 13.13 4.99 -2.53
C ASN A 90 12.21 4.08 -3.33
N HIS A 91 11.18 4.66 -3.94
CA HIS A 91 10.09 3.98 -4.64
C HIS A 91 9.36 2.98 -3.74
N ASN A 92 9.09 3.37 -2.52
CA ASN A 92 8.40 2.53 -1.54
C ASN A 92 6.87 2.52 -1.74
N GLY A 93 6.32 3.42 -2.57
CA GLY A 93 4.87 3.56 -2.77
C GLY A 93 4.17 3.93 -1.46
N GLY A 94 3.25 3.07 -1.04
CA GLY A 94 2.74 3.07 0.34
C GLY A 94 1.31 3.52 0.53
N GLN A 95 0.65 4.07 -0.49
CA GLN A 95 -0.78 4.37 -0.40
C GLN A 95 -1.58 3.09 -0.17
N MET A 96 -2.60 3.22 0.67
CA MET A 96 -3.60 2.17 0.91
C MET A 96 -5.01 2.75 0.87
N GLY A 97 -5.97 1.93 0.47
CA GLY A 97 -7.38 2.28 0.51
C GLY A 97 -8.26 1.06 0.34
N PHE A 98 -9.46 1.14 0.88
CA PHE A 98 -10.48 0.11 0.66
C PHE A 98 -11.31 0.44 -0.57
N GLY A 99 -11.48 -0.53 -1.45
CA GLY A 99 -12.35 -0.41 -2.62
C GLY A 99 -13.79 -0.15 -2.18
N PRO A 100 -14.46 0.90 -2.72
CA PRO A 100 -15.80 1.28 -2.26
C PRO A 100 -16.86 0.25 -2.62
N ASP A 101 -16.65 -0.54 -3.68
CA ASP A 101 -17.62 -1.49 -4.19
C ASP A 101 -17.38 -2.92 -3.68
N ASP A 102 -16.14 -3.28 -3.38
CA ASP A 102 -15.76 -4.65 -3.02
C ASP A 102 -15.26 -4.81 -1.58
N GLY A 103 -14.89 -3.69 -0.92
CA GLY A 103 -14.43 -3.70 0.46
C GLY A 103 -13.03 -4.30 0.68
N TYR A 104 -12.30 -4.65 -0.38
CA TYR A 104 -10.95 -5.19 -0.29
C TYR A 104 -9.90 -4.10 -0.08
N LEU A 105 -8.78 -4.46 0.51
CA LEU A 105 -7.67 -3.54 0.73
C LEU A 105 -6.75 -3.51 -0.51
N TYR A 106 -6.60 -2.33 -1.09
CA TYR A 106 -5.65 -2.04 -2.16
C TYR A 106 -4.42 -1.36 -1.58
N ILE A 107 -3.23 -1.74 -2.07
CA ILE A 107 -1.95 -1.23 -1.59
C ILE A 107 -1.04 -1.01 -2.79
N SER A 108 -0.42 0.17 -2.91
CA SER A 108 0.58 0.43 -3.94
C SER A 108 1.99 0.14 -3.43
N PHE A 109 2.80 -0.50 -4.27
CA PHE A 109 4.23 -0.66 -4.10
C PHE A 109 4.95 -0.14 -5.34
N GLY A 110 6.02 0.62 -5.14
CA GLY A 110 6.93 0.98 -6.22
C GLY A 110 7.81 -0.18 -6.65
N ASP A 111 8.62 0.03 -7.68
CA ASP A 111 9.53 -0.99 -8.25
C ASP A 111 10.68 -1.41 -7.31
N GLY A 112 10.77 -0.76 -6.14
CA GLY A 112 11.78 -1.01 -5.11
C GLY A 112 12.98 -0.10 -5.22
N GLY A 113 13.00 0.84 -6.18
CA GLY A 113 13.94 1.95 -6.19
C GLY A 113 15.10 1.86 -7.18
N SER A 114 15.95 2.88 -7.08
CA SER A 114 17.02 3.17 -8.03
C SER A 114 16.52 3.65 -9.40
N ALA A 115 17.44 3.94 -10.34
CA ALA A 115 17.09 4.45 -11.66
C ALA A 115 16.89 3.30 -12.65
N GLY A 116 15.81 3.36 -13.44
CA GLY A 116 15.55 2.45 -14.56
C GLY A 116 15.17 1.02 -14.16
N ASP A 117 14.69 0.82 -12.94
CA ASP A 117 14.29 -0.50 -12.42
C ASP A 117 15.36 -1.57 -12.64
N PRO A 118 16.53 -1.48 -11.98
CA PRO A 118 17.66 -2.34 -12.29
C PRO A 118 17.43 -3.83 -12.00
N GLN A 119 16.34 -4.16 -11.30
CA GLN A 119 15.96 -5.53 -10.97
C GLN A 119 14.81 -6.05 -11.84
N GLY A 120 14.22 -5.19 -12.70
CA GLY A 120 13.11 -5.55 -13.58
C GLY A 120 11.82 -5.86 -12.82
N ASN A 121 11.62 -5.26 -11.65
CA ASN A 121 10.48 -5.55 -10.79
C ASN A 121 9.15 -5.09 -11.40
N GLY A 122 9.13 -3.96 -12.12
CA GLY A 122 7.92 -3.44 -12.75
C GLY A 122 7.27 -4.44 -13.72
N GLN A 123 8.06 -5.31 -14.37
CA GLN A 123 7.57 -6.33 -15.30
C GLN A 123 7.60 -7.76 -14.72
N ASN A 124 7.89 -7.92 -13.42
CA ASN A 124 8.04 -9.22 -12.80
C ASN A 124 6.85 -9.58 -11.91
N LEU A 125 5.93 -10.39 -12.40
CA LEU A 125 4.76 -10.86 -11.65
C LEU A 125 5.07 -11.81 -10.47
N GLN A 126 6.32 -12.20 -10.25
CA GLN A 126 6.71 -13.01 -9.09
C GLN A 126 7.07 -12.19 -7.85
N THR A 127 7.09 -10.87 -7.96
CA THR A 127 7.25 -9.93 -6.85
C THR A 127 6.02 -9.05 -6.71
N LEU A 128 5.84 -8.42 -5.54
CA LEU A 128 4.81 -7.40 -5.32
C LEU A 128 5.32 -5.98 -5.60
N LEU A 129 6.60 -5.84 -5.96
CA LEU A 129 7.17 -4.54 -6.33
C LEU A 129 6.67 -4.10 -7.71
N GLY A 130 6.46 -2.79 -7.89
CA GLY A 130 5.94 -2.21 -9.13
C GLY A 130 4.46 -2.54 -9.40
N THR A 131 3.66 -2.72 -8.34
CA THR A 131 2.29 -3.21 -8.46
C THR A 131 1.31 -2.43 -7.58
N ILE A 132 0.02 -2.59 -7.89
CA ILE A 132 -1.05 -2.49 -6.92
C ILE A 132 -1.47 -3.92 -6.56
N VAL A 133 -1.49 -4.23 -5.27
CA VAL A 133 -2.04 -5.49 -4.73
C VAL A 133 -3.46 -5.28 -4.23
N ARG A 134 -4.27 -6.34 -4.25
CA ARG A 134 -5.63 -6.38 -3.70
C ARG A 134 -5.80 -7.63 -2.87
N ILE A 135 -6.14 -7.46 -1.60
CA ILE A 135 -6.29 -8.53 -0.61
C ILE A 135 -7.56 -8.36 0.22
N ASP A 136 -8.09 -9.48 0.69
CA ASP A 136 -9.23 -9.55 1.61
C ASP A 136 -8.67 -9.70 3.04
N VAL A 137 -8.87 -8.70 3.87
CA VAL A 137 -8.37 -8.65 5.26
C VAL A 137 -9.41 -9.11 6.29
N ASP A 138 -10.63 -9.39 5.86
CA ASP A 138 -11.72 -9.93 6.70
C ASP A 138 -11.66 -11.45 6.78
N ASN A 139 -11.07 -12.10 5.79
CA ASN A 139 -10.91 -13.54 5.75
C ASN A 139 -9.42 -13.91 5.77
N VAL A 140 -9.10 -14.98 6.48
CA VAL A 140 -7.74 -15.50 6.60
C VAL A 140 -7.63 -16.85 5.87
N ALA A 141 -6.53 -17.07 5.16
CA ALA A 141 -6.31 -18.30 4.44
C ALA A 141 -4.81 -18.66 4.39
N ASN A 142 -4.52 -19.96 4.27
CA ASN A 142 -3.18 -20.48 4.01
C ASN A 142 -2.10 -20.02 5.02
N GLY A 143 -2.50 -19.75 6.27
CA GLY A 143 -1.58 -19.29 7.32
C GLY A 143 -1.16 -17.82 7.21
N GLN A 144 -1.78 -17.05 6.30
CA GLN A 144 -1.64 -15.60 6.18
C GLN A 144 -2.75 -14.89 6.96
N ASN A 145 -2.55 -13.63 7.31
CA ASN A 145 -3.55 -12.79 7.98
C ASN A 145 -4.48 -12.07 6.98
N TYR A 146 -4.63 -12.61 5.78
CA TYR A 146 -5.52 -12.18 4.71
C TYR A 146 -5.85 -13.37 3.79
N SER A 147 -6.81 -13.19 2.91
CA SER A 147 -7.08 -14.10 1.79
C SER A 147 -7.01 -13.37 0.46
N ILE A 148 -6.99 -14.14 -0.63
CA ILE A 148 -6.97 -13.60 -1.99
C ILE A 148 -8.39 -13.55 -2.53
N PRO A 149 -8.89 -12.39 -3.01
CA PRO A 149 -10.16 -12.31 -3.71
C PRO A 149 -10.21 -13.27 -4.90
N SER A 150 -11.32 -13.99 -5.03
CA SER A 150 -11.48 -15.05 -6.06
C SER A 150 -11.52 -14.52 -7.48
N ASP A 151 -11.64 -13.22 -7.67
CA ASP A 151 -11.65 -12.50 -8.94
C ASP A 151 -10.36 -11.67 -9.17
N ASN A 152 -9.30 -11.92 -8.41
CA ASN A 152 -7.99 -11.36 -8.70
C ASN A 152 -7.48 -11.88 -10.06
N PRO A 153 -6.83 -11.00 -10.87
CA PRO A 153 -6.58 -11.31 -12.29
C PRO A 153 -5.48 -12.37 -12.54
N PHE A 154 -4.60 -12.60 -11.54
CA PHE A 154 -3.41 -13.44 -11.72
C PHE A 154 -3.44 -14.73 -10.89
N LEU A 155 -4.63 -15.22 -10.56
CA LEU A 155 -4.80 -16.49 -9.85
C LEU A 155 -4.19 -17.68 -10.62
N ALA A 156 -3.74 -18.69 -9.86
CA ALA A 156 -3.18 -19.92 -10.43
C ALA A 156 -4.03 -20.47 -11.61
N PRO A 157 -3.40 -21.00 -12.67
CA PRO A 157 -2.07 -21.60 -12.73
C PRO A 157 -0.94 -20.67 -13.22
N LEU A 158 -1.13 -19.38 -13.23
CA LEU A 158 -0.11 -18.41 -13.66
C LEU A 158 1.07 -18.40 -12.67
N ALA A 159 2.29 -18.27 -13.19
CA ALA A 159 3.48 -18.08 -12.38
C ALA A 159 3.57 -16.61 -11.93
N ALA A 160 2.60 -16.18 -11.13
CA ALA A 160 2.44 -14.81 -10.64
C ALA A 160 2.07 -14.83 -9.16
N ARG A 161 2.19 -13.70 -8.50
CA ARG A 161 1.67 -13.49 -7.15
C ARG A 161 0.18 -13.23 -7.24
N ASP A 162 -0.61 -14.02 -6.53
CA ASP A 162 -2.08 -13.98 -6.56
C ASP A 162 -2.65 -12.66 -6.00
N GLU A 163 -1.85 -11.92 -5.22
CA GLU A 163 -2.20 -10.63 -4.63
C GLU A 163 -2.26 -9.50 -5.66
N ILE A 164 -1.59 -9.64 -6.82
CA ILE A 164 -1.44 -8.56 -7.81
C ILE A 164 -2.79 -8.23 -8.45
N TYR A 165 -3.13 -6.93 -8.45
CA TYR A 165 -4.28 -6.38 -9.14
C TYR A 165 -3.88 -5.71 -10.47
N ALA A 166 -2.78 -4.93 -10.47
CA ALA A 166 -2.20 -4.27 -11.64
C ALA A 166 -0.68 -4.18 -11.47
N TYR A 167 0.08 -4.07 -12.57
CA TYR A 167 1.54 -4.07 -12.52
C TYR A 167 2.15 -3.14 -13.58
N GLY A 168 3.47 -3.06 -13.63
CA GLY A 168 4.17 -2.18 -14.57
C GLY A 168 4.19 -0.73 -14.10
N LEU A 169 4.23 -0.52 -12.79
CA LEU A 169 4.23 0.78 -12.13
C LEU A 169 5.64 1.10 -11.61
N ARG A 170 6.03 2.37 -11.68
CA ARG A 170 7.32 2.82 -11.17
C ARG A 170 7.27 3.09 -9.67
N ASN A 171 6.45 4.03 -9.27
CA ASN A 171 6.29 4.44 -7.87
C ASN A 171 4.93 5.11 -7.70
N MET A 172 3.88 4.30 -7.71
CA MET A 172 2.52 4.82 -7.52
C MET A 172 2.40 5.43 -6.13
N TRP A 173 2.52 6.76 -6.09
CA TRP A 173 2.61 7.52 -4.85
C TRP A 173 1.26 7.67 -4.16
N ARG A 174 0.20 7.94 -4.96
CA ARG A 174 -1.16 8.11 -4.45
C ARG A 174 -2.17 7.57 -5.44
N PHE A 175 -3.27 7.07 -4.92
CA PHE A 175 -4.43 6.70 -5.70
C PHE A 175 -5.73 7.03 -4.95
N SER A 176 -6.81 7.15 -5.69
CA SER A 176 -8.15 7.31 -5.12
C SER A 176 -9.22 6.86 -6.10
N TRP A 177 -10.39 6.51 -5.56
CA TRP A 177 -11.57 6.25 -6.40
C TRP A 177 -12.33 7.54 -6.65
N ASP A 178 -12.74 7.75 -7.90
CA ASP A 178 -13.72 8.78 -8.23
C ASP A 178 -15.09 8.34 -7.69
N PRO A 179 -15.71 9.11 -6.79
CA PRO A 179 -16.98 8.71 -6.16
C PRO A 179 -18.17 8.69 -7.10
N VAL A 180 -18.05 9.25 -8.30
CA VAL A 180 -19.14 9.31 -9.30
C VAL A 180 -19.04 8.13 -10.27
N THR A 181 -17.84 7.82 -10.73
CA THR A 181 -17.61 6.79 -11.76
C THR A 181 -17.14 5.45 -11.20
N GLY A 182 -16.68 5.40 -9.93
CA GLY A 182 -16.07 4.23 -9.33
C GLY A 182 -14.66 3.91 -9.87
N LEU A 183 -14.14 4.72 -10.79
CA LEU A 183 -12.83 4.48 -11.38
C LEU A 183 -11.71 4.73 -10.38
N LEU A 184 -10.75 3.81 -10.35
CA LEU A 184 -9.53 3.95 -9.57
C LEU A 184 -8.51 4.77 -10.38
N TRP A 185 -8.13 5.93 -9.85
CA TRP A 185 -7.11 6.80 -10.42
C TRP A 185 -5.84 6.70 -9.60
N GLY A 186 -4.70 6.55 -10.28
CA GLY A 186 -3.38 6.47 -9.68
C GLY A 186 -2.45 7.53 -10.23
N ALA A 187 -1.58 8.08 -9.37
CA ALA A 187 -0.51 8.99 -9.72
C ALA A 187 0.82 8.23 -9.59
N ASP A 188 1.43 7.92 -10.72
CA ASP A 188 2.72 7.23 -10.80
C ASP A 188 3.85 8.21 -11.10
N VAL A 189 4.86 8.20 -10.23
CA VAL A 189 5.98 9.15 -10.32
C VAL A 189 6.96 8.70 -11.38
N GLY A 190 7.16 9.54 -12.40
CA GLY A 190 8.11 9.33 -13.47
C GLY A 190 9.57 9.46 -13.04
N GLN A 191 10.49 9.08 -13.94
CA GLN A 191 11.91 9.10 -13.63
C GLN A 191 12.62 10.39 -14.07
N TYR A 192 12.36 10.82 -15.31
CA TYR A 192 13.09 11.95 -15.90
C TYR A 192 12.21 12.98 -16.57
N ASN A 193 11.14 12.57 -17.24
CA ASN A 193 10.43 13.43 -18.16
C ASN A 193 8.91 13.46 -17.95
N TRP A 194 8.29 12.37 -17.51
CA TRP A 194 6.85 12.22 -17.54
C TRP A 194 6.30 11.75 -16.20
N GLU A 195 5.39 12.53 -15.65
CA GLU A 195 4.52 12.12 -14.56
C GLU A 195 3.24 11.53 -15.16
N GLU A 196 2.70 10.48 -14.54
CA GLU A 196 1.55 9.75 -15.06
C GLU A 196 0.34 9.83 -14.14
N ILE A 197 -0.83 9.97 -14.75
CA ILE A 197 -2.11 9.82 -14.07
C ILE A 197 -2.90 8.76 -14.82
N ASP A 198 -3.07 7.62 -14.21
CA ASP A 198 -3.64 6.44 -14.83
C ASP A 198 -5.01 6.09 -14.29
N ILE A 199 -5.87 5.53 -15.15
CA ILE A 199 -7.06 4.80 -14.70
C ILE A 199 -6.64 3.35 -14.52
N ILE A 200 -6.66 2.88 -13.28
CA ILE A 200 -6.18 1.55 -12.94
C ILE A 200 -7.27 0.50 -13.11
N HIS A 201 -6.99 -0.48 -13.94
CA HIS A 201 -7.87 -1.61 -14.21
C HIS A 201 -7.23 -2.93 -13.81
N SER A 202 -8.07 -3.89 -13.45
CA SER A 202 -7.67 -5.25 -13.09
C SER A 202 -6.87 -5.92 -14.22
N GLY A 203 -5.70 -6.45 -13.90
CA GLY A 203 -4.86 -7.25 -14.80
C GLY A 203 -4.05 -6.45 -15.81
N LEU A 204 -4.12 -5.11 -15.82
CA LEU A 204 -3.40 -4.32 -16.81
C LEU A 204 -1.94 -4.07 -16.41
N ASN A 205 -1.10 -3.91 -17.45
CA ASN A 205 0.30 -3.53 -17.39
C ASN A 205 0.45 -2.06 -17.80
N TYR A 206 1.05 -1.25 -16.93
CA TYR A 206 1.25 0.20 -17.12
C TYR A 206 2.61 0.56 -17.74
N GLY A 207 3.44 -0.47 -18.06
CA GLY A 207 4.57 -0.34 -18.99
C GLY A 207 5.93 -0.11 -18.36
N TRP A 208 6.03 0.36 -17.13
CA TRP A 208 7.33 0.58 -16.48
C TRP A 208 8.09 -0.77 -16.35
N SER A 209 9.40 -0.89 -16.65
CA SER A 209 10.37 0.18 -17.02
C SER A 209 10.63 0.25 -18.53
N THR A 210 9.79 -0.39 -19.38
CA THR A 210 9.90 -0.29 -20.85
C THR A 210 9.35 1.05 -21.37
N MET A 211 8.35 1.58 -20.66
CA MET A 211 7.69 2.84 -20.99
C MET A 211 7.82 3.82 -19.82
N GLU A 212 7.88 5.12 -20.11
CA GLU A 212 7.63 6.23 -19.21
C GLU A 212 6.57 7.13 -19.89
N GLY A 213 5.35 7.14 -19.39
CA GLY A 213 4.20 7.65 -20.12
C GLY A 213 3.97 6.88 -21.42
N ASN A 214 3.69 7.57 -22.47
CA ASN A 214 3.54 7.01 -23.83
C ASN A 214 4.87 6.93 -24.62
N HIS A 215 6.01 6.91 -23.94
CA HIS A 215 7.34 6.97 -24.54
C HIS A 215 8.19 5.76 -24.14
N CYS A 216 8.93 5.22 -25.14
CA CYS A 216 9.93 4.14 -24.98
C CYS A 216 11.33 4.72 -24.82
#